data_d09da17e5131dd5dd252b616d8adf8b9
#
_entry.id   d09da17e5131dd5dd252b616d8adf8b9
#
_cell.length_a   1.000
_cell.length_b   1.000
_cell.length_c   1.000
_cell.angle_alpha   90.00
_cell.angle_beta   90.00
_cell.angle_gamma   90.00
#
_symmetry.space_group_name_H-M   'P 1'
#
loop_
_entity.id
_entity.type
_entity.pdbx_description
1 polymer ?
#
loop_
_entity_poly.entity_id
_entity_poly.type
_entity_poly.pdbx_seq_one_letter_code
_entity_poly.pdbx_strand_id
1 'polypeptide(L)'
;MEEKFAISIYVCNKPGVLVRLAQTFARRGYNVDSLVVSPAHDTNFSRITVVVQGEPSTYEQIIRQLNKLIDVVHATSHDSTDVVDREMALFKVKVDPKKRQEIFQIVEVFRAKTVDITDQSIIIETTGDSSKIDALEKLLGPMGLSEMVRSGKLIMKRGIEGT
;
A
#
# COMPACT_ATOMS: atom_id res chain seq x y z
N MET A 1 -2.06 -21.24 -4.89
CA MET A 1 -1.07 -20.22 -4.47
C MET A 1 -1.86 -18.99 -4.03
N GLU A 2 -1.56 -18.50 -2.85
CA GLU A 2 -2.16 -17.25 -2.39
C GLU A 2 -1.61 -16.10 -3.21
N GLU A 3 -2.50 -15.28 -3.75
CA GLU A 3 -2.16 -14.09 -4.54
C GLU A 3 -2.59 -12.84 -3.79
N LYS A 4 -1.92 -11.73 -4.09
CA LYS A 4 -2.27 -10.41 -3.54
C LYS A 4 -3.18 -9.67 -4.50
N PHE A 5 -4.31 -9.23 -4.00
CA PHE A 5 -5.30 -8.46 -4.77
C PHE A 5 -5.47 -7.07 -4.19
N ALA A 6 -5.53 -6.10 -5.06
CA ALA A 6 -5.86 -4.73 -4.69
C ALA A 6 -7.32 -4.44 -5.04
N ILE A 7 -8.07 -3.99 -4.05
CA ILE A 7 -9.49 -3.65 -4.16
C ILE A 7 -9.65 -2.17 -3.84
N SER A 8 -10.29 -1.44 -4.74
CA SER A 8 -10.72 -0.06 -4.51
C SER A 8 -12.18 -0.05 -4.07
N ILE A 9 -12.48 0.67 -3.00
CA ILE A 9 -13.83 0.75 -2.43
C ILE A 9 -14.19 2.23 -2.27
N TYR A 10 -15.31 2.63 -2.84
CA TYR A 10 -15.90 3.95 -2.67
C TYR A 10 -17.06 3.85 -1.70
N VAL A 11 -16.99 4.55 -0.58
CA VAL A 11 -17.91 4.40 0.55
C VAL A 11 -18.42 5.73 1.06
N CYS A 12 -19.58 5.72 1.75
CA CYS A 12 -20.01 6.87 2.53
C CYS A 12 -19.00 7.18 3.65
N ASN A 13 -18.66 8.45 3.81
CA ASN A 13 -17.76 8.91 4.88
C ASN A 13 -18.51 9.05 6.20
N LYS A 14 -18.73 7.92 6.88
CA LYS A 14 -19.48 7.84 8.14
C LYS A 14 -18.73 7.00 9.17
N PRO A 15 -18.91 7.29 10.48
CA PRO A 15 -18.40 6.43 11.54
C PRO A 15 -18.87 4.98 11.40
N GLY A 16 -17.99 4.03 11.66
CA GLY A 16 -18.31 2.60 11.67
C GLY A 16 -18.23 1.90 10.31
N VAL A 17 -18.09 2.60 9.20
CA VAL A 17 -17.96 1.98 7.86
C VAL A 17 -16.74 1.08 7.80
N LEU A 18 -15.58 1.57 8.26
CA LEU A 18 -14.34 0.81 8.28
C LEU A 18 -14.45 -0.48 9.11
N VAL A 19 -15.16 -0.42 10.24
CA VAL A 19 -15.39 -1.60 11.09
C VAL A 19 -16.20 -2.67 10.35
N ARG A 20 -17.26 -2.28 9.64
CA ARG A 20 -18.08 -3.21 8.85
C ARG A 20 -17.30 -3.84 7.69
N LEU A 21 -16.46 -3.06 7.03
CA LEU A 21 -15.54 -3.57 6.01
C LEU A 21 -14.56 -4.58 6.59
N ALA A 22 -13.90 -4.23 7.69
CA ALA A 22 -12.94 -5.11 8.37
C ALA A 22 -13.59 -6.43 8.80
N GLN A 23 -14.82 -6.39 9.31
CA GLN A 23 -15.57 -7.60 9.66
C GLN A 23 -15.87 -8.48 8.44
N THR A 24 -16.09 -7.90 7.25
CA THR A 24 -16.33 -8.66 6.03
C THR A 24 -15.08 -9.45 5.63
N PHE A 25 -13.89 -8.85 5.74
CA PHE A 25 -12.63 -9.54 5.50
C PHE A 25 -12.36 -10.61 6.56
N ALA A 26 -12.54 -10.27 7.84
CA ALA A 26 -12.28 -11.18 8.96
C ALA A 26 -13.15 -12.44 8.91
N ARG A 27 -14.46 -12.32 8.64
CA ARG A 27 -15.39 -13.45 8.55
C ARG A 27 -15.05 -14.43 7.45
N ARG A 28 -14.30 -14.01 6.44
CA ARG A 28 -13.88 -14.82 5.30
C ARG A 28 -12.45 -15.31 5.41
N GLY A 29 -11.76 -15.00 6.50
CA GLY A 29 -10.38 -15.41 6.73
C GLY A 29 -9.36 -14.71 5.85
N TYR A 30 -9.69 -13.54 5.27
CA TYR A 30 -8.72 -12.76 4.49
C TYR A 30 -7.79 -11.98 5.39
N ASN A 31 -6.50 -12.09 5.11
CA ASN A 31 -5.51 -11.22 5.72
C ASN A 31 -5.42 -9.91 4.93
N VAL A 32 -5.42 -8.79 5.66
CA VAL A 32 -5.24 -7.45 5.08
C VAL A 32 -3.75 -7.09 5.17
N ASP A 33 -3.09 -7.02 4.03
CA ASP A 33 -1.67 -6.65 3.93
C ASP A 33 -1.47 -5.14 4.07
N SER A 34 -2.35 -4.36 3.44
CA SER A 34 -2.32 -2.90 3.55
C SER A 34 -3.71 -2.31 3.42
N LEU A 35 -3.91 -1.16 4.05
CA LEU A 35 -5.16 -0.43 4.06
C LEU A 35 -4.87 1.07 4.02
N VAL A 36 -5.43 1.74 3.03
CA VAL A 36 -5.38 3.21 2.92
C VAL A 36 -6.79 3.73 2.85
N VAL A 37 -7.11 4.67 3.72
CA VAL A 37 -8.42 5.33 3.76
C VAL A 37 -8.21 6.83 3.72
N SER A 38 -8.92 7.52 2.85
CA SER A 38 -8.92 8.98 2.78
C SER A 38 -10.27 9.50 2.31
N PRO A 39 -10.66 10.72 2.70
CA PRO A 39 -11.79 11.38 2.09
C PRO A 39 -11.60 11.49 0.57
N ALA A 40 -12.68 11.31 -0.18
CA ALA A 40 -12.70 11.56 -1.60
C ALA A 40 -12.74 13.07 -1.89
N HIS A 41 -12.74 13.48 -3.18
CA HIS A 41 -12.93 14.88 -3.55
C HIS A 41 -14.27 15.42 -3.03
N ASP A 42 -15.34 14.64 -3.15
CA ASP A 42 -16.57 14.88 -2.39
C ASP A 42 -16.40 14.27 -0.98
N THR A 43 -16.31 15.12 0.02
CA THR A 43 -16.03 14.75 1.41
C THR A 43 -17.16 13.96 2.11
N ASN A 44 -18.33 13.84 1.48
CA ASN A 44 -19.38 12.93 1.93
C ASN A 44 -18.99 11.45 1.73
N PHE A 45 -17.97 11.21 0.94
CA PHE A 45 -17.47 9.89 0.61
C PHE A 45 -15.99 9.73 0.97
N SER A 46 -15.56 8.48 1.08
CA SER A 46 -14.16 8.10 1.25
C SER A 46 -13.76 7.07 0.21
N ARG A 47 -12.48 7.12 -0.16
CA ARG A 47 -11.83 6.07 -0.94
C ARG A 47 -10.99 5.20 -0.03
N ILE A 48 -11.13 3.91 -0.25
CA ILE A 48 -10.38 2.89 0.47
C ILE A 48 -9.66 2.04 -0.57
N THR A 49 -8.36 1.87 -0.39
CA THR A 49 -7.60 0.86 -1.12
C THR A 49 -7.14 -0.18 -0.11
N VAL A 50 -7.55 -1.41 -0.32
CA VAL A 50 -7.14 -2.54 0.51
C VAL A 50 -6.40 -3.57 -0.34
N VAL A 51 -5.26 -4.04 0.14
CA VAL A 51 -4.56 -5.18 -0.42
C VAL A 51 -4.81 -6.37 0.48
N VAL A 52 -5.37 -7.42 -0.07
CA VAL A 52 -5.66 -8.67 0.63
C VAL A 52 -4.89 -9.82 0.00
N GLN A 53 -4.58 -10.81 0.82
CA GLN A 53 -3.97 -12.06 0.39
C GLN A 53 -5.00 -13.18 0.50
N GLY A 54 -5.13 -13.98 -0.56
CA GLY A 54 -6.09 -15.08 -0.59
C GLY A 54 -6.04 -15.88 -1.88
N GLU A 55 -6.93 -16.86 -1.98
CA GLU A 55 -7.06 -17.66 -3.19
C GLU A 55 -7.87 -16.92 -4.27
N PRO A 56 -7.48 -17.03 -5.56
CA PRO A 56 -8.18 -16.39 -6.67
C PRO A 56 -9.67 -16.70 -6.72
N SER A 57 -10.06 -17.93 -6.38
CA SER A 57 -11.46 -18.40 -6.42
C SER A 57 -12.38 -17.66 -5.45
N THR A 58 -11.84 -17.08 -4.40
CA THR A 58 -12.63 -16.43 -3.34
C THR A 58 -12.70 -14.90 -3.50
N TYR A 59 -11.86 -14.34 -4.33
CA TYR A 59 -11.74 -12.91 -4.58
C TYR A 59 -13.01 -12.27 -5.15
N GLU A 60 -13.65 -12.88 -6.16
CA GLU A 60 -14.93 -12.38 -6.68
C GLU A 60 -16.04 -12.37 -5.62
N GLN A 61 -16.00 -13.34 -4.69
CA GLN A 61 -16.97 -13.40 -3.61
C GLN A 61 -16.84 -12.23 -2.65
N ILE A 62 -15.61 -11.81 -2.33
CA ILE A 62 -15.43 -10.69 -1.41
C ILE A 62 -15.92 -9.39 -2.04
N ILE A 63 -15.64 -9.14 -3.32
CA ILE A 63 -16.15 -7.97 -4.04
C ILE A 63 -17.68 -7.95 -4.04
N ARG A 64 -18.33 -9.09 -4.31
CA ARG A 64 -19.80 -9.19 -4.24
C ARG A 64 -20.33 -8.91 -2.84
N GLN A 65 -19.64 -9.35 -1.79
CA GLN A 65 -20.03 -9.08 -0.39
C GLN A 65 -19.84 -7.61 -0.02
N LEU A 66 -18.73 -6.99 -0.45
CA LEU A 66 -18.50 -5.58 -0.23
C LEU A 66 -19.57 -4.71 -0.88
N ASN A 67 -19.95 -5.01 -2.12
CA ASN A 67 -20.99 -4.29 -2.85
C ASN A 67 -22.41 -4.45 -2.26
N LYS A 68 -22.61 -5.42 -1.35
CA LYS A 68 -23.88 -5.58 -0.62
C LYS A 68 -23.97 -4.74 0.64
N LEU A 69 -22.85 -4.15 1.11
CA LEU A 69 -22.88 -3.31 2.29
C LEU A 69 -23.54 -1.98 1.99
N ILE A 70 -24.43 -1.54 2.88
CA ILE A 70 -25.28 -0.35 2.66
C ILE A 70 -24.47 0.93 2.44
N ASP A 71 -23.31 1.05 3.08
CA ASP A 71 -22.45 2.23 3.00
C ASP A 71 -21.43 2.15 1.83
N VAL A 72 -21.37 1.04 1.12
CA VAL A 72 -20.50 0.86 -0.04
C VAL A 72 -21.25 1.29 -1.30
N VAL A 73 -20.73 2.32 -1.96
CA VAL A 73 -21.25 2.78 -3.25
C VAL A 73 -20.76 1.86 -4.35
N HIS A 74 -19.45 1.51 -4.33
CA HIS A 74 -18.85 0.65 -5.32
C HIS A 74 -17.56 0.03 -4.77
N ALA A 75 -17.37 -1.25 -5.05
CA ALA A 75 -16.13 -1.97 -4.78
C ALA A 75 -15.73 -2.73 -6.04
N THR A 76 -14.48 -2.58 -6.46
CA THR A 76 -13.92 -3.20 -7.65
C THR A 76 -12.45 -3.56 -7.47
N SER A 77 -12.02 -4.51 -8.24
CA SER A 77 -10.60 -4.82 -8.42
C SER A 77 -10.08 -4.22 -9.71
N HIS A 78 -8.79 -4.13 -9.78
CA HIS A 78 -8.12 -3.59 -10.95
C HIS A 78 -6.99 -4.51 -11.38
N ASP A 79 -6.85 -4.68 -12.68
CA ASP A 79 -5.64 -5.24 -13.27
C ASP A 79 -4.50 -4.23 -13.18
N SER A 80 -3.30 -4.70 -12.93
CA SER A 80 -2.12 -3.84 -12.74
C SER A 80 -1.80 -2.96 -13.97
N THR A 81 -2.26 -3.37 -15.15
CA THR A 81 -2.09 -2.62 -16.41
C THR A 81 -3.03 -1.41 -16.52
N ASP A 82 -4.20 -1.50 -15.91
CA ASP A 82 -5.27 -0.50 -16.04
C ASP A 82 -5.17 0.63 -15.01
N VAL A 83 -4.28 0.51 -14.07
CA VAL A 83 -4.14 1.47 -12.97
C VAL A 83 -2.74 2.06 -12.88
N VAL A 84 -2.69 3.21 -12.23
CA VAL A 84 -1.47 3.73 -11.61
C VAL A 84 -1.54 3.40 -10.14
N ASP A 85 -0.56 2.67 -9.65
CA ASP A 85 -0.38 2.43 -8.23
C ASP A 85 0.89 3.12 -7.71
N ARG A 86 0.81 3.62 -6.50
CA ARG A 86 1.93 4.25 -5.80
C ARG A 86 1.83 3.97 -4.32
N GLU A 87 2.97 3.81 -3.71
CA GLU A 87 3.12 3.78 -2.25
C GLU A 87 4.37 4.53 -1.83
N MET A 88 4.38 4.99 -0.60
CA MET A 88 5.54 5.59 0.05
C MET A 88 6.10 4.62 1.08
N ALA A 89 7.41 4.59 1.23
CA ALA A 89 8.08 3.85 2.29
C ALA A 89 9.16 4.70 2.97
N LEU A 90 9.32 4.46 4.26
CA LEU A 90 10.42 4.97 5.08
C LEU A 90 11.25 3.79 5.55
N PHE A 91 12.55 3.87 5.35
CA PHE A 91 13.53 2.87 5.76
C PHE A 91 14.51 3.48 6.74
N LYS A 92 14.66 2.89 7.92
CA LYS A 92 15.69 3.25 8.87
C LYS A 92 16.84 2.25 8.79
N VAL A 93 18.02 2.75 8.44
CA VAL A 93 19.23 1.94 8.29
C VAL A 93 20.23 2.34 9.37
N LYS A 94 20.71 1.36 10.14
CA LYS A 94 21.86 1.55 11.04
C LYS A 94 23.12 1.61 10.21
N VAL A 95 23.87 2.70 10.35
CA VAL A 95 25.02 2.98 9.49
C VAL A 95 26.29 2.51 10.15
N ASP A 96 26.97 1.55 9.51
CA ASP A 96 28.40 1.37 9.66
C ASP A 96 29.10 2.47 8.82
N PRO A 97 30.03 3.26 9.38
CA PRO A 97 30.76 4.29 8.64
C PRO A 97 31.37 3.80 7.32
N LYS A 98 31.75 2.52 7.26
CA LYS A 98 32.32 1.88 6.06
C LYS A 98 31.30 1.65 4.95
N LYS A 99 30.02 1.51 5.28
CA LYS A 99 28.92 1.24 4.33
C LYS A 99 28.13 2.49 3.94
N ARG A 100 28.42 3.61 4.57
CA ARG A 100 27.66 4.85 4.37
C ARG A 100 27.63 5.29 2.91
N GLN A 101 28.73 5.17 2.21
CA GLN A 101 28.84 5.56 0.81
C GLN A 101 28.02 4.67 -0.13
N GLU A 102 28.00 3.37 0.13
CA GLU A 102 27.15 2.41 -0.62
C GLU A 102 25.66 2.72 -0.43
N ILE A 103 25.22 3.08 0.78
CA ILE A 103 23.84 3.46 1.05
C ILE A 103 23.47 4.69 0.24
N PHE A 104 24.31 5.71 0.17
CA PHE A 104 24.03 6.91 -0.65
C PHE A 104 23.96 6.59 -2.15
N GLN A 105 24.78 5.69 -2.66
CA GLN A 105 24.70 5.23 -4.05
C GLN A 105 23.36 4.52 -4.33
N ILE A 106 22.90 3.67 -3.42
CA ILE A 106 21.59 3.02 -3.53
C ILE A 106 20.46 4.07 -3.53
N VAL A 107 20.51 5.03 -2.61
CA VAL A 107 19.53 6.13 -2.53
C VAL A 107 19.45 6.90 -3.85
N GLU A 108 20.59 7.22 -4.46
CA GLU A 108 20.65 7.93 -5.72
C GLU A 108 20.09 7.12 -6.90
N VAL A 109 20.50 5.85 -7.04
CA VAL A 109 20.02 4.94 -8.09
C VAL A 109 18.50 4.76 -8.04
N PHE A 110 17.94 4.62 -6.84
CA PHE A 110 16.49 4.48 -6.64
C PHE A 110 15.73 5.82 -6.66
N ARG A 111 16.43 6.95 -6.84
CA ARG A 111 15.84 8.29 -6.74
C ARG A 111 15.05 8.46 -5.45
N ALA A 112 15.58 7.89 -4.38
CA ALA A 112 15.08 8.05 -3.03
C ALA A 112 15.65 9.33 -2.39
N LYS A 113 15.15 9.68 -1.22
CA LYS A 113 15.60 10.86 -0.48
C LYS A 113 16.07 10.47 0.90
N THR A 114 17.17 11.05 1.35
CA THR A 114 17.54 11.01 2.75
C THR A 114 16.80 12.12 3.50
N VAL A 115 15.98 11.75 4.47
CA VAL A 115 15.13 12.70 5.23
C VAL A 115 15.65 12.94 6.65
N ASP A 116 16.44 12.01 7.17
CA ASP A 116 17.15 12.18 8.44
C ASP A 116 18.49 11.47 8.39
N ILE A 117 19.50 12.05 9.04
CA ILE A 117 20.84 11.49 9.11
C ILE A 117 21.48 11.81 10.46
N THR A 118 22.01 10.77 11.09
CA THR A 118 22.81 10.85 12.30
C THR A 118 24.15 10.12 12.12
N ASP A 119 25.00 10.12 13.13
CA ASP A 119 26.23 9.33 13.09
C ASP A 119 25.98 7.82 13.01
N GLN A 120 24.82 7.36 13.49
CA GLN A 120 24.49 5.95 13.66
C GLN A 120 23.36 5.45 12.77
N SER A 121 22.59 6.35 12.14
CA SER A 121 21.41 5.98 11.35
C SER A 121 21.12 6.95 10.22
N ILE A 122 20.45 6.42 9.18
CA ILE A 122 19.89 7.19 8.07
C ILE A 122 18.43 6.77 7.90
N ILE A 123 17.53 7.75 7.72
CA ILE A 123 16.17 7.49 7.28
C ILE A 123 16.03 7.89 5.81
N ILE A 124 15.56 6.93 5.02
CA ILE A 124 15.40 7.04 3.58
C ILE A 124 13.91 7.02 3.26
N GLU A 125 13.45 8.00 2.50
CA GLU A 125 12.09 8.08 1.94
C GLU A 125 12.13 7.68 0.46
N THR A 126 11.18 6.86 0.03
CA THR A 126 10.98 6.58 -1.39
C THR A 126 9.50 6.44 -1.72
N THR A 127 9.16 6.79 -2.96
CA THR A 127 7.82 6.62 -3.53
C THR A 127 7.95 5.86 -4.85
N GLY A 128 7.03 4.95 -5.09
CA GLY A 128 7.01 4.16 -6.32
C GLY A 128 5.93 3.07 -6.29
N ASP A 129 6.01 2.17 -7.24
CA ASP A 129 5.27 0.92 -7.21
C ASP A 129 5.86 -0.06 -6.17
N SER A 130 5.12 -1.13 -5.86
CA SER A 130 5.57 -2.11 -4.88
C SER A 130 6.88 -2.78 -5.27
N SER A 131 7.12 -3.02 -6.56
CA SER A 131 8.32 -3.68 -7.03
C SER A 131 9.58 -2.86 -6.76
N LYS A 132 9.49 -1.55 -6.92
CA LYS A 132 10.57 -0.62 -6.55
C LYS A 132 10.85 -0.64 -5.05
N ILE A 133 9.78 -0.60 -4.23
CA ILE A 133 9.90 -0.60 -2.76
C ILE A 133 10.53 -1.92 -2.29
N ASP A 134 10.06 -3.06 -2.81
CA ASP A 134 10.57 -4.39 -2.46
C ASP A 134 12.04 -4.57 -2.88
N ALA A 135 12.42 -4.03 -4.05
CA ALA A 135 13.81 -4.07 -4.51
C ALA A 135 14.73 -3.24 -3.59
N LEU A 136 14.29 -2.06 -3.16
CA LEU A 136 15.05 -1.22 -2.24
C LEU A 136 15.18 -1.86 -0.86
N GLU A 137 14.11 -2.45 -0.32
CA GLU A 137 14.13 -3.22 0.92
C GLU A 137 15.17 -4.33 0.89
N LYS A 138 15.16 -5.12 -0.20
CA LYS A 138 16.08 -6.22 -0.39
C LYS A 138 17.55 -5.77 -0.42
N LEU A 139 17.84 -4.63 -1.03
CA LEU A 139 19.19 -4.08 -1.07
C LEU A 139 19.64 -3.47 0.28
N LEU A 140 18.73 -2.82 0.98
CA LEU A 140 19.03 -2.21 2.28
C LEU A 140 19.12 -3.24 3.41
N GLY A 141 18.51 -4.42 3.27
CA GLY A 141 18.55 -5.48 4.28
C GLY A 141 19.96 -5.80 4.77
N PRO A 142 20.92 -6.18 3.89
CA PRO A 142 22.29 -6.46 4.27
C PRO A 142 23.08 -5.22 4.74
N MET A 143 22.58 -4.01 4.45
CA MET A 143 23.23 -2.75 4.82
C MET A 143 22.90 -2.28 6.25
N GLY A 144 22.06 -3.01 6.96
CA GLY A 144 21.68 -2.69 8.34
C GLY A 144 20.28 -2.10 8.48
N LEU A 145 19.36 -2.46 7.58
CA LEU A 145 17.95 -2.11 7.71
C LEU A 145 17.42 -2.58 9.06
N SER A 146 16.95 -1.65 9.88
CA SER A 146 16.45 -1.92 11.23
C SER A 146 14.95 -1.74 11.37
N GLU A 147 14.35 -0.91 10.54
CA GLU A 147 12.92 -0.61 10.59
C GLU A 147 12.43 -0.16 9.21
N MET A 148 11.23 -0.56 8.86
CA MET A 148 10.55 -0.13 7.64
C MET A 148 9.09 0.17 7.93
N VAL A 149 8.58 1.24 7.34
CA VAL A 149 7.15 1.58 7.35
C VAL A 149 6.70 1.85 5.92
N ARG A 150 5.58 1.26 5.52
CA ARG A 150 4.95 1.47 4.20
C ARG A 150 3.56 2.07 4.37
N SER A 151 3.19 2.99 3.50
CA SER A 151 1.87 3.64 3.53
C SER A 151 0.74 2.72 3.08
N GLY A 152 1.04 1.69 2.31
CA GLY A 152 0.06 0.97 1.51
C GLY A 152 -0.16 1.62 0.14
N LYS A 153 -0.85 0.90 -0.74
CA LYS A 153 -1.06 1.32 -2.13
C LYS A 153 -2.15 2.37 -2.27
N LEU A 154 -1.83 3.44 -2.99
CA LEU A 154 -2.80 4.34 -3.62
C LEU A 154 -3.00 3.86 -5.05
N ILE A 155 -4.25 3.69 -5.48
CA ILE A 155 -4.59 3.21 -6.82
C ILE A 155 -5.52 4.20 -7.49
N MET A 156 -5.25 4.48 -8.76
CA MET A 156 -6.11 5.29 -9.61
C MET A 156 -6.19 4.68 -11.00
N LYS A 157 -7.41 4.49 -11.50
CA LYS A 157 -7.65 3.97 -12.85
C LYS A 157 -7.11 4.93 -13.91
N ARG A 158 -6.53 4.37 -14.95
CA ARG A 158 -6.06 5.15 -16.11
C ARG A 158 -7.24 5.62 -16.96
N GLY A 159 -7.07 6.73 -17.67
CA GLY A 159 -8.08 7.27 -18.56
C GLY A 159 -9.14 8.08 -17.83
N ILE A 160 -10.34 8.18 -18.42
CA ILE A 160 -11.43 9.08 -17.96
C ILE A 160 -12.40 8.36 -17.00
N GLU A 161 -12.36 7.04 -16.96
CA GLU A 161 -13.26 6.26 -16.12
C GLU A 161 -12.85 6.37 -14.64
N GLY A 162 -13.85 6.36 -13.75
CA GLY A 162 -13.59 6.37 -12.31
C GLY A 162 -12.94 5.07 -11.79
N THR A 163 -12.20 5.21 -10.72
CA THR A 163 -11.57 4.10 -9.97
C THR A 163 -12.59 3.38 -9.11
#